data_3f19844a6bd321715c70b0de5d268b5a
#
_entry.id   3f19844a6bd321715c70b0de5d268b5a
#
_cell.length_a   1.000
_cell.length_b   1.000
_cell.length_c   1.000
_cell.angle_alpha   90.00
_cell.angle_beta   90.00
_cell.angle_gamma   90.00
#
_symmetry.space_group_name_H-M   'P 1'
#
loop_
_entity.id
_entity.type
_entity.pdbx_description
1 polymer ?
#
loop_
_entity_poly.entity_id
_entity_poly.type
_entity_poly.pdbx_seq_one_letter_code
_entity_poly.pdbx_strand_id
1 'polypeptide(L)'
;FFFKTKKTKKKNRLRGIQSVLFPYKKKKKEKIMSLSGSTDFEPNVAEFVEEAFERCGLELRTGYDLKTARRSINLMLAEWANRGLNQWTIEQATQTVTQGTTDYTLNSNVIDILDVVVRRTINNTQTDISMSRVSRSEYLNIPNKTTQARPTQFFLDKSISPVIKVWPAPENSTDILVFNKLVRMDDADKGSNTMDMPFRFYPCFAAGLAYYLSLKKAPQLTPQLKVIYEEEFRRAADQDEDRASYKIRPRIRMN
;
A
#
# COMPACT_ATOMS: atom_id res chain seq x y z
N PHE A 1 -18.88 53.34 -47.35
CA PHE A 1 -19.42 53.06 -48.67
C PHE A 1 -20.45 51.97 -48.58
N PHE A 2 -21.64 52.36 -48.74
CA PHE A 2 -22.89 51.81 -49.20
C PHE A 2 -22.77 50.66 -50.20
N PHE A 3 -23.55 49.60 -50.03
CA PHE A 3 -24.58 49.22 -51.02
C PHE A 3 -25.63 48.25 -50.41
N LYS A 4 -26.85 48.72 -50.38
CA LYS A 4 -28.12 47.98 -50.23
C LYS A 4 -28.52 47.40 -51.59
N THR A 5 -29.01 46.19 -51.66
CA THR A 5 -29.97 45.80 -52.71
C THR A 5 -31.08 44.95 -52.17
N LYS A 6 -32.27 45.35 -52.59
CA LYS A 6 -33.60 44.87 -52.24
C LYS A 6 -34.07 43.75 -53.18
N LYS A 7 -35.00 42.92 -52.61
CA LYS A 7 -36.22 42.32 -53.19
C LYS A 7 -36.11 41.23 -54.27
N THR A 8 -36.75 40.09 -54.03
CA THR A 8 -38.10 39.90 -54.63
C THR A 8 -38.81 38.68 -54.04
N LYS A 9 -40.11 38.87 -53.76
CA LYS A 9 -41.09 37.84 -53.39
C LYS A 9 -41.44 36.98 -54.61
N LYS A 10 -41.52 35.66 -54.48
CA LYS A 10 -42.42 34.82 -55.30
C LYS A 10 -43.27 33.93 -54.43
N LYS A 11 -44.58 34.22 -54.43
CA LYS A 11 -45.65 33.31 -53.97
C LYS A 11 -45.75 32.17 -54.98
N ASN A 12 -45.72 30.95 -54.50
CA ASN A 12 -46.41 29.85 -55.19
C ASN A 12 -47.18 29.01 -54.18
N ARG A 13 -48.47 28.95 -54.45
CA ARG A 13 -49.54 28.29 -53.77
C ARG A 13 -49.63 26.87 -54.35
N LEU A 14 -49.44 25.83 -53.55
CA LEU A 14 -49.93 24.49 -53.90
C LEU A 14 -50.44 23.79 -52.63
N ARG A 15 -51.58 23.29 -52.80
CA ARG A 15 -52.56 22.61 -51.97
C ARG A 15 -52.07 21.45 -51.16
N GLY A 16 -52.50 21.37 -49.91
CA GLY A 16 -53.15 20.28 -49.20
C GLY A 16 -52.52 18.89 -49.22
N ILE A 17 -51.78 18.60 -48.11
CA ILE A 17 -51.73 17.23 -47.57
C ILE A 17 -51.88 17.39 -46.04
N GLN A 18 -52.99 16.87 -45.52
CA GLN A 18 -53.21 16.75 -44.08
C GLN A 18 -52.17 15.76 -43.50
N SER A 19 -51.18 16.27 -42.83
CA SER A 19 -50.29 15.45 -42.00
C SER A 19 -50.96 15.24 -40.65
N VAL A 20 -51.28 14.00 -40.38
CA VAL A 20 -51.75 13.50 -39.10
C VAL A 20 -50.68 13.83 -38.04
N LEU A 21 -50.94 14.77 -37.18
CA LEU A 21 -50.09 15.08 -36.03
C LEU A 21 -50.20 13.94 -35.01
N PHE A 22 -49.24 13.06 -35.00
CA PHE A 22 -49.00 12.20 -33.85
C PHE A 22 -48.49 13.08 -32.67
N PRO A 23 -49.11 13.01 -31.49
CA PRO A 23 -48.62 13.75 -30.34
C PRO A 23 -47.26 13.18 -29.91
N TYR A 24 -46.21 13.97 -30.10
CA TYR A 24 -44.88 13.69 -29.59
C TYR A 24 -44.95 13.62 -28.06
N LYS A 25 -45.04 12.39 -27.50
CA LYS A 25 -44.92 12.17 -26.05
C LYS A 25 -43.57 12.72 -25.61
N LYS A 26 -43.54 13.84 -24.87
CA LYS A 26 -42.41 14.31 -24.12
C LYS A 26 -41.89 13.14 -23.28
N LYS A 27 -40.75 12.53 -23.68
CA LYS A 27 -40.02 11.61 -22.82
C LYS A 27 -39.70 12.37 -21.53
N LYS A 28 -40.24 11.92 -20.41
CA LYS A 28 -39.78 12.33 -19.09
C LYS A 28 -38.25 12.13 -19.09
N LYS A 29 -37.50 13.22 -18.92
CA LYS A 29 -36.09 13.13 -18.62
C LYS A 29 -36.00 12.33 -17.33
N GLU A 30 -35.54 11.09 -17.43
CA GLU A 30 -35.12 10.32 -16.27
C GLU A 30 -34.05 11.17 -15.58
N LYS A 31 -34.28 11.45 -14.32
CA LYS A 31 -33.35 12.16 -13.46
C LYS A 31 -32.17 11.23 -13.29
N ILE A 32 -31.17 11.37 -14.15
CA ILE A 32 -29.88 10.67 -13.97
C ILE A 32 -29.40 11.14 -12.61
N MET A 33 -29.39 10.22 -11.64
CA MET A 33 -28.80 10.49 -10.33
C MET A 33 -27.33 10.82 -10.58
N SER A 34 -26.93 12.03 -10.23
CA SER A 34 -25.52 12.43 -10.31
C SER A 34 -24.71 11.58 -9.33
N LEU A 35 -23.59 11.05 -9.81
CA LEU A 35 -22.59 10.44 -8.93
C LEU A 35 -22.15 11.48 -7.89
N SER A 36 -21.78 11.04 -6.70
CA SER A 36 -21.29 11.94 -5.63
C SER A 36 -20.06 12.72 -6.08
N GLY A 37 -19.25 12.14 -6.97
CA GLY A 37 -18.00 12.71 -7.44
C GLY A 37 -16.89 12.74 -6.37
N SER A 38 -17.15 12.16 -5.19
CA SER A 38 -16.25 12.07 -4.06
C SER A 38 -15.63 10.66 -3.95
N THR A 39 -14.37 10.61 -3.60
CA THR A 39 -13.60 9.38 -3.33
C THR A 39 -12.88 9.49 -1.97
N ASP A 40 -13.36 10.36 -1.10
CA ASP A 40 -12.76 10.77 0.16
C ASP A 40 -13.32 10.03 1.39
N PHE A 41 -13.76 8.77 1.21
CA PHE A 41 -14.16 7.92 2.31
C PHE A 41 -12.92 7.42 3.07
N GLU A 42 -12.54 8.12 4.12
CA GLU A 42 -11.41 7.82 4.99
C GLU A 42 -11.88 7.74 6.47
N PRO A 43 -12.41 6.60 6.91
CA PRO A 43 -12.88 6.44 8.28
C PRO A 43 -11.73 6.59 9.28
N ASN A 44 -12.01 7.28 10.37
CA ASN A 44 -11.07 7.35 11.49
C ASN A 44 -11.13 6.10 12.38
N VAL A 45 -10.16 5.97 13.30
CA VAL A 45 -10.08 4.82 14.22
C VAL A 45 -11.36 4.63 15.03
N ALA A 46 -12.04 5.73 15.45
CA ALA A 46 -13.27 5.62 16.23
C ALA A 46 -14.42 5.03 15.42
N GLU A 47 -14.59 5.44 14.16
CA GLU A 47 -15.60 4.90 13.25
C GLU A 47 -15.40 3.40 12.98
N PHE A 48 -14.16 2.96 12.78
CA PHE A 48 -13.85 1.53 12.68
C PHE A 48 -14.16 0.76 13.97
N VAL A 49 -13.93 1.37 15.11
CA VAL A 49 -14.24 0.76 16.41
C VAL A 49 -15.75 0.63 16.58
N GLU A 50 -16.52 1.65 16.25
CA GLU A 50 -17.99 1.62 16.27
C GLU A 50 -18.53 0.51 15.39
N GLU A 51 -18.12 0.45 14.12
CA GLU A 51 -18.48 -0.60 13.17
C GLU A 51 -18.16 -2.00 13.70
N ALA A 52 -16.99 -2.18 14.30
CA ALA A 52 -16.58 -3.47 14.85
C ALA A 52 -17.41 -3.88 16.09
N PHE A 53 -17.81 -2.93 16.93
CA PHE A 53 -18.73 -3.18 18.05
C PHE A 53 -20.12 -3.57 17.55
N GLU A 54 -20.65 -2.88 16.54
CA GLU A 54 -21.94 -3.22 15.92
C GLU A 54 -21.94 -4.64 15.33
N ARG A 55 -20.86 -5.06 14.67
CA ARG A 55 -20.70 -6.43 14.16
C ARG A 55 -20.69 -7.48 15.28
N CYS A 56 -20.28 -7.10 16.48
CA CYS A 56 -20.38 -7.95 17.68
C CYS A 56 -21.76 -7.89 18.35
N GLY A 57 -22.71 -7.09 17.84
CA GLY A 57 -24.00 -6.83 18.46
C GLY A 57 -23.91 -6.04 19.75
N LEU A 58 -22.89 -5.20 19.88
CA LEU A 58 -22.60 -4.38 21.05
C LEU A 58 -22.55 -2.89 20.69
N GLU A 59 -22.82 -2.06 21.69
CA GLU A 59 -22.65 -0.60 21.55
C GLU A 59 -21.35 -0.14 22.21
N LEU A 60 -20.70 0.83 21.59
CA LEU A 60 -19.55 1.51 22.18
C LEU A 60 -20.04 2.50 23.24
N ARG A 61 -19.78 2.22 24.53
CA ARG A 61 -20.36 3.01 25.63
C ARG A 61 -19.34 3.83 26.42
N THR A 62 -18.07 3.42 26.43
CA THR A 62 -17.08 4.00 27.34
C THR A 62 -15.73 4.22 26.68
N GLY A 63 -14.97 5.18 27.21
CA GLY A 63 -13.57 5.38 26.83
C GLY A 63 -12.67 4.16 27.12
N TYR A 64 -13.08 3.30 28.05
CA TYR A 64 -12.41 2.01 28.30
C TYR A 64 -12.55 1.06 27.11
N ASP A 65 -13.72 1.04 26.49
CA ASP A 65 -13.97 0.22 25.29
C ASP A 65 -13.08 0.67 24.13
N LEU A 66 -12.97 1.98 23.90
CA LEU A 66 -12.08 2.54 22.90
C LEU A 66 -10.61 2.19 23.17
N LYS A 67 -10.16 2.27 24.44
CA LYS A 67 -8.80 1.88 24.84
C LYS A 67 -8.53 0.39 24.60
N THR A 68 -9.52 -0.46 24.86
CA THR A 68 -9.42 -1.91 24.63
C THR A 68 -9.39 -2.22 23.14
N ALA A 69 -10.21 -1.54 22.33
CA ALA A 69 -10.24 -1.67 20.88
C ALA A 69 -8.90 -1.25 20.26
N ARG A 70 -8.34 -0.09 20.64
CA ARG A 70 -7.01 0.36 20.17
C ARG A 70 -5.91 -0.67 20.42
N ARG A 71 -5.90 -1.29 21.60
CA ARG A 71 -4.97 -2.38 21.89
C ARG A 71 -5.18 -3.58 20.95
N SER A 72 -6.43 -3.92 20.63
CA SER A 72 -6.75 -4.99 19.69
C SER A 72 -6.31 -4.64 18.27
N ILE A 73 -6.47 -3.37 17.85
CA ILE A 73 -5.97 -2.87 16.56
C ILE A 73 -4.46 -3.07 16.46
N ASN A 74 -3.69 -2.59 17.43
CA ASN A 74 -2.23 -2.69 17.38
C ASN A 74 -1.73 -4.14 17.38
N LEU A 75 -2.43 -5.05 18.08
CA LEU A 75 -2.13 -6.48 18.03
C LEU A 75 -2.46 -7.09 16.66
N MET A 76 -3.55 -6.66 16.03
CA MET A 76 -3.95 -7.11 14.69
C MET A 76 -2.96 -6.60 13.62
N LEU A 77 -2.52 -5.33 13.71
CA LEU A 77 -1.51 -4.79 12.80
C LEU A 77 -0.17 -5.53 12.93
N ALA A 78 0.23 -5.88 14.16
CA ALA A 78 1.40 -6.72 14.39
C ALA A 78 1.25 -8.13 13.80
N GLU A 79 0.04 -8.70 13.84
CA GLU A 79 -0.26 -9.98 13.20
C GLU A 79 -0.21 -9.87 11.67
N TRP A 80 -0.71 -8.78 11.07
CA TRP A 80 -0.62 -8.55 9.64
C TRP A 80 0.84 -8.45 9.16
N ALA A 81 1.70 -7.82 9.93
CA ALA A 81 3.14 -7.77 9.64
C ALA A 81 3.78 -9.17 9.57
N ASN A 82 3.19 -10.18 10.23
CA ASN A 82 3.66 -11.57 10.20
C ASN A 82 3.03 -12.41 9.08
N ARG A 83 1.95 -11.95 8.44
CA ARG A 83 1.26 -12.70 7.38
C ARG A 83 1.95 -12.62 6.02
N GLY A 84 2.81 -11.64 5.78
CA GLY A 84 3.53 -11.51 4.51
C GLY A 84 3.90 -10.08 4.15
N LEU A 85 4.16 -9.88 2.87
CA LEU A 85 4.51 -8.57 2.31
C LEU A 85 3.23 -7.77 2.03
N ASN A 86 3.17 -6.57 2.60
CA ASN A 86 2.16 -5.59 2.26
C ASN A 86 2.82 -4.54 1.36
N GLN A 87 2.35 -4.41 0.11
CA GLN A 87 3.01 -3.56 -0.89
C GLN A 87 3.09 -2.10 -0.47
N TRP A 88 2.08 -1.58 0.23
CA TRP A 88 2.07 -0.18 0.68
C TRP A 88 3.04 0.11 1.84
N THR A 89 3.56 -0.91 2.52
CA THR A 89 4.55 -0.74 3.58
C THR A 89 5.99 -0.86 3.08
N ILE A 90 6.18 -0.98 1.75
CA ILE A 90 7.49 -0.99 1.13
C ILE A 90 7.90 0.43 0.80
N GLU A 91 8.98 0.88 1.40
CA GLU A 91 9.55 2.20 1.18
C GLU A 91 10.97 2.10 0.62
N GLN A 92 11.29 2.95 -0.35
CA GLN A 92 12.66 3.11 -0.79
C GLN A 92 13.42 4.05 0.15
N ALA A 93 14.58 3.62 0.60
CA ALA A 93 15.46 4.40 1.46
C ALA A 93 16.88 4.45 0.91
N THR A 94 17.63 5.45 1.37
CA THR A 94 19.04 5.62 1.03
C THR A 94 19.86 5.72 2.28
N GLN A 95 21.08 5.15 2.26
CA GLN A 95 22.06 5.23 3.31
C GLN A 95 23.42 5.60 2.72
N THR A 96 23.95 6.74 3.11
CA THR A 96 25.33 7.12 2.73
C THR A 96 26.30 6.14 3.38
N VAL A 97 27.26 5.62 2.61
CA VAL A 97 28.29 4.76 3.15
C VAL A 97 29.47 5.58 3.68
N THR A 98 30.19 5.02 4.64
CA THR A 98 31.44 5.56 5.15
C THR A 98 32.54 4.56 4.87
N GLN A 99 33.66 5.03 4.35
CA GLN A 99 34.83 4.18 4.05
C GLN A 99 35.20 3.32 5.26
N GLY A 100 35.37 2.02 5.06
CA GLY A 100 35.76 1.07 6.09
C GLY A 100 34.66 0.66 7.08
N THR A 101 33.47 1.28 7.02
CA THR A 101 32.35 0.96 7.91
C THR A 101 31.48 -0.13 7.28
N THR A 102 31.25 -1.22 8.02
CA THR A 102 30.44 -2.35 7.55
C THR A 102 29.00 -2.33 8.06
N ASP A 103 28.77 -1.72 9.21
CA ASP A 103 27.53 -1.83 9.99
C ASP A 103 26.76 -0.50 9.95
N TYR A 104 25.52 -0.55 9.46
CA TYR A 104 24.62 0.61 9.38
C TYR A 104 23.34 0.29 10.13
N THR A 105 23.09 1.02 11.22
CA THR A 105 21.87 0.86 12.04
C THR A 105 20.70 1.51 11.31
N LEU A 106 19.59 0.77 11.19
CA LEU A 106 18.35 1.23 10.60
C LEU A 106 17.37 1.66 11.68
N ASN A 107 16.29 2.32 11.25
CA ASN A 107 15.21 2.67 12.15
C ASN A 107 14.51 1.41 12.69
N SER A 108 14.07 1.43 13.95
CA SER A 108 13.40 0.30 14.62
C SER A 108 12.06 -0.11 13.99
N ASN A 109 11.48 0.73 13.12
CA ASN A 109 10.26 0.39 12.38
C ASN A 109 10.52 -0.54 11.17
N VAL A 110 11.79 -0.79 10.80
CA VAL A 110 12.14 -1.65 9.67
C VAL A 110 12.01 -3.12 10.07
N ILE A 111 11.19 -3.87 9.34
CA ILE A 111 10.96 -5.30 9.53
C ILE A 111 11.95 -6.12 8.71
N ASP A 112 12.12 -5.74 7.42
CA ASP A 112 13.02 -6.44 6.50
C ASP A 112 13.55 -5.48 5.41
N ILE A 113 14.56 -5.94 4.69
CA ILE A 113 15.08 -5.33 3.47
C ILE A 113 14.89 -6.34 2.34
N LEU A 114 14.29 -5.89 1.24
CA LEU A 114 14.01 -6.74 0.08
C LEU A 114 15.20 -6.74 -0.87
N ASP A 115 15.50 -5.60 -1.45
CA ASP A 115 16.58 -5.42 -2.43
C ASP A 115 17.50 -4.29 -2.00
N VAL A 116 18.80 -4.46 -2.29
CA VAL A 116 19.81 -3.43 -2.04
C VAL A 116 20.67 -3.26 -3.29
N VAL A 117 20.95 -2.02 -3.65
CA VAL A 117 21.91 -1.65 -4.68
C VAL A 117 22.92 -0.67 -4.13
N VAL A 118 24.16 -0.76 -4.61
CA VAL A 118 25.16 0.29 -4.43
C VAL A 118 25.05 1.24 -5.59
N ARG A 119 24.76 2.49 -5.30
CA ARG A 119 24.71 3.59 -6.26
C ARG A 119 26.00 4.35 -6.26
N ARG A 120 26.69 4.35 -7.38
CA ARG A 120 27.90 5.14 -7.62
C ARG A 120 27.65 6.17 -8.69
N THR A 121 28.05 7.41 -8.44
CA THR A 121 27.98 8.50 -9.43
C THR A 121 29.38 8.89 -9.86
N ILE A 122 29.69 8.70 -11.14
CA ILE A 122 30.96 9.09 -11.76
C ILE A 122 30.66 10.01 -12.94
N ASN A 123 31.30 11.16 -13.01
CA ASN A 123 31.10 12.13 -14.09
C ASN A 123 29.62 12.41 -14.41
N ASN A 124 28.84 12.63 -13.38
CA ASN A 124 27.38 12.84 -13.46
C ASN A 124 26.59 11.65 -14.03
N THR A 125 27.20 10.50 -14.19
CA THR A 125 26.53 9.25 -14.60
C THR A 125 26.33 8.37 -13.38
N GLN A 126 25.07 8.06 -13.10
CA GLN A 126 24.68 7.17 -12.00
C GLN A 126 24.66 5.72 -12.46
N THR A 127 25.27 4.84 -11.69
CA THR A 127 25.27 3.39 -11.92
C THR A 127 24.83 2.68 -10.65
N ASP A 128 23.80 1.85 -10.74
CA ASP A 128 23.27 1.03 -9.65
C ASP A 128 23.71 -0.43 -9.86
N ILE A 129 24.31 -1.02 -8.84
CA ILE A 129 24.82 -2.41 -8.86
C ILE A 129 24.14 -3.18 -7.74
N SER A 130 23.43 -4.25 -8.10
CA SER A 130 22.71 -5.09 -7.14
C SER A 130 23.68 -5.80 -6.19
N MET A 131 23.29 -5.87 -4.92
CA MET A 131 23.95 -6.66 -3.90
C MET A 131 23.21 -7.97 -3.65
N SER A 132 23.93 -9.03 -3.32
CA SER A 132 23.33 -10.30 -2.93
C SER A 132 23.12 -10.37 -1.43
N ARG A 133 21.94 -10.86 -1.00
CA ARG A 133 21.66 -11.13 0.40
C ARG A 133 22.35 -12.43 0.82
N VAL A 134 23.06 -12.41 1.94
CA VAL A 134 23.70 -13.59 2.53
C VAL A 134 23.06 -13.93 3.87
N SER A 135 23.15 -15.20 4.25
CA SER A 135 22.69 -15.67 5.55
C SER A 135 23.65 -15.26 6.68
N ARG A 136 23.16 -15.35 7.92
CA ARG A 136 23.99 -15.10 9.11
C ARG A 136 25.24 -15.99 9.13
N SER A 137 25.10 -17.26 8.76
CA SER A 137 26.21 -18.23 8.73
C SER A 137 27.23 -17.90 7.64
N GLU A 138 26.78 -17.54 6.45
CA GLU A 138 27.65 -17.13 5.34
C GLU A 138 28.42 -15.86 5.70
N TYR A 139 27.75 -14.86 6.29
CA TYR A 139 28.42 -13.64 6.74
C TYR A 139 29.45 -13.94 7.85
N LEU A 140 29.11 -14.85 8.78
CA LEU A 140 30.06 -15.26 9.85
C LEU A 140 31.30 -15.92 9.29
N ASN A 141 31.17 -16.75 8.26
CA ASN A 141 32.27 -17.51 7.64
C ASN A 141 33.20 -16.66 6.75
N ILE A 142 32.89 -15.38 6.53
CA ILE A 142 33.80 -14.50 5.80
C ILE A 142 35.09 -14.31 6.59
N PRO A 143 36.26 -14.76 6.05
CA PRO A 143 37.50 -14.78 6.81
C PRO A 143 38.02 -13.38 7.19
N ASN A 144 37.91 -12.43 6.25
CA ASN A 144 38.34 -11.05 6.46
C ASN A 144 37.17 -10.08 6.17
N LYS A 145 36.62 -9.52 7.23
CA LYS A 145 35.49 -8.57 7.15
C LYS A 145 35.94 -7.12 6.91
N THR A 146 37.24 -6.85 7.08
CA THR A 146 37.81 -5.50 6.93
C THR A 146 38.35 -5.21 5.53
N THR A 147 38.29 -6.19 4.62
CA THR A 147 38.65 -6.00 3.21
C THR A 147 37.85 -4.86 2.63
N GLN A 148 38.53 -3.83 2.11
CA GLN A 148 37.87 -2.68 1.49
C GLN A 148 37.74 -2.86 -0.03
N ALA A 149 36.54 -2.76 -0.53
CA ALA A 149 36.22 -2.76 -1.95
C ALA A 149 34.78 -2.26 -2.10
N ARG A 150 34.22 -2.27 -3.34
CA ARG A 150 32.80 -2.02 -3.53
C ARG A 150 31.99 -3.13 -2.85
N PRO A 151 31.00 -2.80 -2.01
CA PRO A 151 30.12 -3.79 -1.40
C PRO A 151 29.35 -4.59 -2.46
N THR A 152 29.32 -5.91 -2.31
CA THR A 152 28.61 -6.84 -3.22
C THR A 152 27.62 -7.73 -2.50
N GLN A 153 27.74 -7.82 -1.18
CA GLN A 153 26.90 -8.66 -0.34
C GLN A 153 26.39 -7.88 0.86
N PHE A 154 25.22 -8.23 1.35
CA PHE A 154 24.68 -7.67 2.58
C PHE A 154 24.03 -8.75 3.43
N PHE A 155 24.09 -8.56 4.74
CA PHE A 155 23.38 -9.33 5.74
C PHE A 155 22.54 -8.39 6.60
N LEU A 156 21.28 -8.74 6.83
CA LEU A 156 20.41 -7.99 7.74
C LEU A 156 20.33 -8.71 9.08
N ASP A 157 20.81 -8.06 10.13
CA ASP A 157 20.62 -8.50 11.51
C ASP A 157 19.30 -7.93 12.05
N LYS A 158 18.30 -8.82 12.17
CA LYS A 158 16.94 -8.46 12.62
C LYS A 158 16.89 -8.42 14.15
N SER A 159 17.59 -7.48 14.75
CA SER A 159 17.48 -7.15 16.17
C SER A 159 16.38 -6.11 16.41
N ILE A 160 16.17 -5.67 17.68
CA ILE A 160 15.23 -4.58 18.02
C ILE A 160 15.55 -3.30 17.23
N SER A 161 16.84 -3.01 17.05
CA SER A 161 17.33 -1.99 16.12
C SER A 161 18.04 -2.72 14.98
N PRO A 162 17.39 -2.92 13.82
CA PRO A 162 17.98 -3.70 12.74
C PRO A 162 19.25 -3.07 12.21
N VAL A 163 20.24 -3.92 11.86
CA VAL A 163 21.53 -3.48 11.33
C VAL A 163 21.76 -4.14 9.99
N ILE A 164 22.00 -3.34 8.95
CA ILE A 164 22.52 -3.86 7.69
C ILE A 164 24.03 -3.93 7.76
N LYS A 165 24.58 -5.11 7.53
CA LYS A 165 26.01 -5.37 7.45
C LYS A 165 26.38 -5.64 6.01
N VAL A 166 27.36 -4.90 5.49
CA VAL A 166 27.80 -5.00 4.11
C VAL A 166 29.19 -5.62 4.01
N TRP A 167 29.43 -6.32 2.92
CA TRP A 167 30.76 -6.87 2.63
C TRP A 167 31.01 -6.86 1.10
N PRO A 168 32.23 -6.52 0.67
CA PRO A 168 33.36 -5.90 1.40
C PRO A 168 33.00 -4.55 2.06
N ALA A 169 33.83 -4.09 3.00
CA ALA A 169 33.69 -2.76 3.55
C ALA A 169 33.86 -1.71 2.43
N PRO A 170 33.07 -0.62 2.42
CA PRO A 170 33.17 0.40 1.39
C PRO A 170 34.58 0.97 1.24
N GLU A 171 35.05 1.08 0.01
CA GLU A 171 36.36 1.66 -0.34
C GLU A 171 36.36 3.19 -0.37
N ASN A 172 35.18 3.81 -0.37
CA ASN A 172 34.99 5.26 -0.41
C ASN A 172 33.76 5.67 0.40
N SER A 173 33.58 6.97 0.59
CA SER A 173 32.42 7.56 1.28
C SER A 173 31.48 8.32 0.31
N THR A 174 31.61 8.10 -1.00
CA THR A 174 30.79 8.77 -2.03
C THR A 174 29.67 7.90 -2.57
N ASP A 175 29.77 6.59 -2.39
CA ASP A 175 28.73 5.65 -2.77
C ASP A 175 27.54 5.74 -1.82
N ILE A 176 26.36 5.32 -2.28
CA ILE A 176 25.12 5.33 -1.51
C ILE A 176 24.48 3.93 -1.62
N LEU A 177 24.07 3.36 -0.50
CA LEU A 177 23.18 2.22 -0.53
C LEU A 177 21.77 2.71 -0.79
N VAL A 178 21.10 2.15 -1.78
CA VAL A 178 19.68 2.36 -2.04
C VAL A 178 18.97 1.03 -1.87
N PHE A 179 17.94 0.99 -1.08
CA PHE A 179 17.26 -0.26 -0.75
C PHE A 179 15.77 -0.08 -0.53
N ASN A 180 15.04 -1.14 -0.83
CA ASN A 180 13.61 -1.25 -0.52
C ASN A 180 13.48 -1.91 0.86
N LYS A 181 12.93 -1.19 1.82
CA LYS A 181 12.67 -1.66 3.18
C LYS A 181 11.19 -1.92 3.38
N LEU A 182 10.87 -2.99 4.09
CA LEU A 182 9.54 -3.27 4.61
C LEU A 182 9.44 -2.61 5.99
N VAL A 183 8.48 -1.71 6.16
CA VAL A 183 8.27 -1.02 7.43
C VAL A 183 7.02 -1.50 8.15
N ARG A 184 6.98 -1.30 9.44
CA ARG A 184 5.81 -1.56 10.27
C ARG A 184 4.75 -0.48 10.01
N MET A 185 3.48 -0.87 9.92
CA MET A 185 2.35 0.06 9.88
C MET A 185 2.30 0.92 11.14
N ASP A 186 1.82 2.13 11.02
CA ASP A 186 1.68 3.05 12.15
C ASP A 186 0.68 2.54 13.18
N ASP A 187 0.98 2.81 14.45
CA ASP A 187 0.12 2.41 15.56
C ASP A 187 -1.15 3.29 15.65
N ALA A 188 -2.27 2.71 16.05
CA ALA A 188 -3.48 3.46 16.36
C ALA A 188 -3.34 4.18 17.69
N ASP A 189 -2.98 5.48 17.68
CA ASP A 189 -2.76 6.28 18.88
C ASP A 189 -4.03 6.96 19.41
N LYS A 190 -4.77 7.64 18.52
CA LYS A 190 -5.98 8.41 18.89
C LYS A 190 -7.17 7.95 18.05
N GLY A 191 -8.37 8.09 18.60
CA GLY A 191 -9.61 7.75 17.88
C GLY A 191 -9.87 8.62 16.64
N SER A 192 -9.32 9.83 16.61
CA SER A 192 -9.44 10.78 15.49
C SER A 192 -8.40 10.59 14.39
N ASN A 193 -7.44 9.69 14.57
CA ASN A 193 -6.44 9.42 13.53
C ASN A 193 -7.06 8.54 12.43
N THR A 194 -6.64 8.75 11.20
CA THR A 194 -6.87 7.80 10.10
C THR A 194 -5.90 6.64 10.19
N MET A 195 -6.22 5.52 9.54
CA MET A 195 -5.33 4.36 9.52
C MET A 195 -4.38 4.44 8.33
N ASP A 196 -3.13 4.05 8.56
CA ASP A 196 -2.10 3.94 7.52
C ASP A 196 -2.30 2.67 6.69
N MET A 197 -3.35 2.68 5.86
CA MET A 197 -3.65 1.57 4.96
C MET A 197 -4.48 2.00 3.75
N PRO A 198 -4.35 1.31 2.59
CA PRO A 198 -5.19 1.56 1.44
C PRO A 198 -6.66 1.20 1.69
N PHE A 199 -7.59 1.91 1.03
CA PHE A 199 -9.04 1.71 1.17
C PHE A 199 -9.48 0.25 0.98
N ARG A 200 -8.78 -0.53 0.14
CA ARG A 200 -9.07 -1.95 -0.11
C ARG A 200 -8.96 -2.84 1.14
N PHE A 201 -8.23 -2.38 2.16
CA PHE A 201 -8.10 -3.07 3.44
C PHE A 201 -9.15 -2.67 4.48
N TYR A 202 -9.94 -1.62 4.27
CA TYR A 202 -10.95 -1.17 5.22
C TYR A 202 -11.98 -2.25 5.59
N PRO A 203 -12.57 -3.03 4.65
CA PRO A 203 -13.48 -4.12 5.01
C PRO A 203 -12.82 -5.21 5.85
N CYS A 204 -11.59 -5.57 5.49
CA CYS A 204 -10.77 -6.55 6.22
C CYS A 204 -10.43 -6.04 7.63
N PHE A 205 -10.09 -4.76 7.76
CA PHE A 205 -9.76 -4.14 9.04
C PHE A 205 -10.96 -4.14 10.00
N ALA A 206 -12.14 -3.74 9.52
CA ALA A 206 -13.36 -3.76 10.31
C ALA A 206 -13.74 -5.20 10.75
N ALA A 207 -13.63 -6.18 9.83
CA ALA A 207 -13.89 -7.58 10.13
C ALA A 207 -12.88 -8.17 11.14
N GLY A 208 -11.60 -7.87 10.95
CA GLY A 208 -10.53 -8.30 11.85
C GLY A 208 -10.68 -7.71 13.25
N LEU A 209 -10.98 -6.42 13.35
CA LEU A 209 -11.22 -5.79 14.64
C LEU A 209 -12.43 -6.39 15.35
N ALA A 210 -13.52 -6.65 14.62
CA ALA A 210 -14.69 -7.35 15.18
C ALA A 210 -14.32 -8.74 15.70
N TYR A 211 -13.52 -9.51 14.96
CA TYR A 211 -13.00 -10.80 15.44
C TYR A 211 -12.19 -10.66 16.73
N TYR A 212 -11.23 -9.73 16.79
CA TYR A 212 -10.42 -9.52 18.00
C TYR A 212 -11.23 -9.03 19.21
N LEU A 213 -12.28 -8.25 18.99
CA LEU A 213 -13.20 -7.82 20.06
C LEU A 213 -14.12 -8.96 20.49
N SER A 214 -14.58 -9.81 19.58
CA SER A 214 -15.44 -10.94 19.91
C SER A 214 -14.79 -11.91 20.89
N LEU A 215 -13.48 -12.13 20.78
CA LEU A 215 -12.72 -12.95 21.74
C LEU A 215 -12.86 -12.47 23.18
N LYS A 216 -13.14 -11.19 23.40
CA LYS A 216 -13.23 -10.56 24.73
C LYS A 216 -14.67 -10.34 25.19
N LYS A 217 -15.59 -10.02 24.26
CA LYS A 217 -16.90 -9.47 24.57
C LYS A 217 -18.09 -10.28 24.01
N ALA A 218 -17.88 -11.05 22.94
CA ALA A 218 -18.93 -11.83 22.27
C ALA A 218 -18.41 -13.20 21.80
N PRO A 219 -17.99 -14.12 22.70
CA PRO A 219 -17.33 -15.36 22.35
C PRO A 219 -18.18 -16.28 21.44
N GLN A 220 -19.49 -16.17 21.51
CA GLN A 220 -20.44 -16.94 20.69
C GLN A 220 -20.35 -16.60 19.20
N LEU A 221 -19.94 -15.38 18.83
CA LEU A 221 -19.79 -14.93 17.45
C LEU A 221 -18.38 -15.12 16.88
N THR A 222 -17.42 -15.45 17.73
CA THR A 222 -15.99 -15.57 17.36
C THR A 222 -15.75 -16.53 16.17
N PRO A 223 -16.34 -17.74 16.08
CA PRO A 223 -16.08 -18.63 14.94
C PRO A 223 -16.56 -18.03 13.61
N GLN A 224 -17.73 -17.40 13.62
CA GLN A 224 -18.29 -16.76 12.42
C GLN A 224 -17.47 -15.55 11.98
N LEU A 225 -17.13 -14.66 12.91
CA LEU A 225 -16.35 -13.47 12.63
C LEU A 225 -14.93 -13.81 12.17
N LYS A 226 -14.35 -14.91 12.67
CA LYS A 226 -13.05 -15.40 12.18
C LYS A 226 -13.10 -15.76 10.69
N VAL A 227 -14.12 -16.50 10.25
CA VAL A 227 -14.27 -16.91 8.85
C VAL A 227 -14.39 -15.68 7.96
N ILE A 228 -15.24 -14.73 8.34
CA ILE A 228 -15.42 -13.47 7.58
C ILE A 228 -14.09 -12.69 7.49
N TYR A 229 -13.37 -12.57 8.61
CA TYR A 229 -12.07 -11.91 8.64
C TYR A 229 -11.05 -12.56 7.70
N GLU A 230 -10.91 -13.88 7.74
CA GLU A 230 -9.94 -14.59 6.88
C GLU A 230 -10.30 -14.49 5.39
N GLU A 231 -11.60 -14.50 5.05
CA GLU A 231 -12.03 -14.29 3.66
C GLU A 231 -11.75 -12.88 3.17
N GLU A 232 -12.06 -11.85 3.97
CA GLU A 232 -11.80 -10.46 3.61
C GLU A 232 -10.29 -10.18 3.52
N PHE A 233 -9.50 -10.76 4.44
CA PHE A 233 -8.04 -10.64 4.39
C PHE A 233 -7.47 -11.25 3.11
N ARG A 234 -7.92 -12.46 2.73
CA ARG A 234 -7.47 -13.10 1.49
C ARG A 234 -7.81 -12.26 0.27
N ARG A 235 -9.04 -11.72 0.18
CA ARG A 235 -9.45 -10.86 -0.93
C ARG A 235 -8.60 -9.59 -1.01
N ALA A 236 -8.29 -8.98 0.12
CA ALA A 236 -7.45 -7.79 0.18
C ALA A 236 -6.00 -8.10 -0.22
N ALA A 237 -5.44 -9.21 0.26
CA ALA A 237 -4.09 -9.66 -0.07
C ALA A 237 -3.94 -10.03 -1.55
N ASP A 238 -4.92 -10.74 -2.14
CA ASP A 238 -4.94 -11.07 -3.57
C ASP A 238 -4.94 -9.81 -4.47
N GLN A 239 -5.50 -8.70 -3.99
CA GLN A 239 -5.47 -7.42 -4.70
C GLN A 239 -4.17 -6.64 -4.51
N ASP A 240 -3.44 -6.93 -3.43
CA ASP A 240 -2.17 -6.29 -3.10
C ASP A 240 -0.96 -6.99 -3.75
N GLU A 241 -1.15 -8.13 -4.41
CA GLU A 241 -0.08 -8.83 -5.10
C GLU A 241 0.48 -8.02 -6.27
N ASP A 242 1.81 -8.08 -6.43
CA ASP A 242 2.48 -7.50 -7.60
C ASP A 242 2.10 -8.28 -8.87
N ARG A 243 1.51 -7.59 -9.83
CA ARG A 243 1.10 -8.17 -11.12
C ARG A 243 2.22 -8.21 -12.16
N ALA A 244 3.47 -8.19 -11.73
CA ALA A 244 4.62 -8.27 -12.62
C ALA A 244 4.74 -9.66 -13.27
N SER A 245 5.02 -9.68 -14.57
CA SER A 245 5.27 -10.93 -15.32
C SER A 245 6.69 -11.41 -15.06
N TYR A 246 6.84 -12.52 -14.35
CA TYR A 246 8.13 -13.16 -14.14
C TYR A 246 8.54 -13.98 -15.37
N LYS A 247 9.49 -13.48 -16.17
CA LYS A 247 10.13 -14.27 -17.24
C LYS A 247 11.33 -15.02 -16.67
N ILE A 248 11.15 -16.28 -16.32
CA ILE A 248 12.24 -17.16 -15.96
C ILE A 248 12.95 -17.58 -17.24
N ARG A 249 14.17 -17.08 -17.48
CA ARG A 249 15.03 -17.54 -18.57
C ARG A 249 16.05 -18.55 -18.01
N PRO A 250 16.02 -19.83 -18.44
CA PRO A 250 17.03 -20.79 -18.05
C PRO A 250 18.41 -20.31 -18.51
N ARG A 251 19.37 -20.20 -17.61
CA ARG A 251 20.74 -19.88 -17.96
C ARG A 251 21.45 -21.18 -18.31
N ILE A 252 21.55 -21.50 -19.59
CA ILE A 252 22.36 -22.62 -20.06
C ILE A 252 23.83 -22.21 -19.89
N ARG A 253 24.54 -22.85 -18.95
CA ARG A 253 26.00 -22.81 -18.93
C ARG A 253 26.48 -23.67 -20.10
N MET A 254 27.00 -23.07 -21.15
CA MET A 254 27.86 -23.78 -22.10
C MET A 254 29.21 -24.00 -21.39
N ASN A 255 29.59 -25.26 -21.22
CA ASN A 255 30.94 -25.66 -20.80
C ASN A 255 31.88 -25.47 -21.96
#